data_3c230f39bfd718537a18c9d738b6e473
#
_entry.id   3c230f39bfd718537a18c9d738b6e473
#
_cell.length_a   1.000
_cell.length_b   1.000
_cell.length_c   1.000
_cell.angle_alpha   90.00
_cell.angle_beta   90.00
_cell.angle_gamma   90.00
#
_symmetry.space_group_name_H-M   'P 1'
#
loop_
_entity.id
_entity.type
_entity.pdbx_description
1 polymer ?
#
loop_
_entity_poly.entity_id
_entity_poly.type
_entity_poly.pdbx_seq_one_letter_code
_entity_poly.pdbx_strand_id
1 'polypeptide(L)'
;SGGDSGDTIPLNKDNRAPELKLFDAYSKFKSCIEDSGETIRGDLQDRSNPAYQDPNYVKIVSTCAAKSDIVNVLQEMSATQAAMTPDEIKTRNEGFKKLSDCLKKKGWTIETSTDNNGLINPRVFKAADGSLNQRDLDDCLSSTGIADALENGG
;
A
#
# COMPACT_ATOMS: atom_id res chain seq x y z
N SER A 1 11.53 6.43 -27.07
CA SER A 1 11.32 6.37 -27.04
C SER A 1 11.14 6.39 -26.76
N GLY A 2 11.14 6.46 -26.94
CA GLY A 2 11.05 6.46 -26.88
C GLY A 2 10.89 6.65 -26.28
N GLY A 3 11.01 6.68 -26.54
CA GLY A 3 10.90 6.72 -26.31
C GLY A 3 10.64 6.84 -25.72
N ASP A 4 10.86 6.98 -25.90
CA ASP A 4 10.49 7.08 -25.67
C ASP A 4 10.08 6.89 -25.47
N SER A 5 10.22 6.93 -25.74
CA SER A 5 9.76 6.83 -25.72
C SER A 5 9.29 6.66 -25.59
N GLY A 6 9.18 6.55 -25.97
CA GLY A 6 8.84 6.41 -25.89
C GLY A 6 8.42 6.38 -25.46
N ASP A 7 8.54 6.15 -25.62
CA ASP A 7 8.09 6.26 -24.99
C ASP A 7 7.69 6.36 -24.27
N THR A 8 7.57 6.55 -24.08
CA THR A 8 7.23 6.78 -23.28
C THR A 8 6.36 6.70 -22.69
N ILE A 9 6.37 6.31 -22.62
CA ILE A 9 5.57 5.99 -22.02
C ILE A 9 5.07 6.36 -21.16
N PRO A 10 4.50 6.22 -21.30
CA PRO A 10 3.81 6.81 -20.27
C PRO A 10 4.48 6.69 -19.02
N LEU A 11 5.45 7.34 -18.92
CA LEU A 11 6.24 7.35 -17.79
C LEU A 11 5.60 8.02 -16.65
N ASN A 12 4.74 8.96 -16.93
CA ASN A 12 3.97 9.62 -15.91
C ASN A 12 2.77 8.78 -15.47
N LYS A 13 2.56 7.65 -16.13
CA LYS A 13 1.55 6.75 -15.72
C LYS A 13 2.18 5.64 -14.93
N ASP A 14 1.73 5.47 -13.72
CA ASP A 14 2.30 4.47 -12.84
C ASP A 14 1.71 3.11 -13.18
N ASN A 15 2.52 2.27 -13.82
CA ASN A 15 2.13 0.93 -14.24
C ASN A 15 2.51 -0.15 -13.24
N ARG A 16 3.02 0.24 -12.08
CA ARG A 16 3.34 -0.72 -11.03
C ARG A 16 2.08 -1.37 -10.49
N ALA A 17 2.23 -2.52 -9.84
CA ALA A 17 1.12 -3.16 -9.17
C ALA A 17 0.49 -2.22 -8.15
N PRO A 18 -0.84 -2.28 -7.97
CA PRO A 18 -1.53 -1.38 -7.03
C PRO A 18 -0.96 -1.44 -5.62
N GLU A 19 -0.43 -2.58 -5.19
CA GLU A 19 0.17 -2.71 -3.87
C GLU A 19 1.35 -1.76 -3.67
N LEU A 20 2.20 -1.62 -4.70
CA LEU A 20 3.35 -0.70 -4.62
C LEU A 20 2.89 0.74 -4.64
N LYS A 21 1.88 1.05 -5.45
CA LYS A 21 1.28 2.38 -5.47
C LYS A 21 0.69 2.74 -4.11
N LEU A 22 0.08 1.76 -3.44
CA LEU A 22 -0.51 1.97 -2.13
C LEU A 22 0.55 2.29 -1.09
N PHE A 23 1.69 1.61 -1.11
CA PHE A 23 2.79 1.93 -0.19
C PHE A 23 3.23 3.38 -0.36
N ASP A 24 3.44 3.83 -1.60
CA ASP A 24 3.85 5.19 -1.88
C ASP A 24 2.79 6.19 -1.43
N ALA A 25 1.53 5.93 -1.76
CA ALA A 25 0.43 6.82 -1.39
C ALA A 25 0.25 6.88 0.13
N TYR A 26 0.36 5.74 0.80
CA TYR A 26 0.23 5.69 2.26
C TYR A 26 1.38 6.43 2.93
N SER A 27 2.60 6.29 2.42
CA SER A 27 3.75 7.02 2.96
C SER A 27 3.55 8.52 2.85
N LYS A 28 3.07 8.99 1.71
CA LYS A 28 2.76 10.41 1.50
C LYS A 28 1.63 10.87 2.41
N PHE A 29 0.60 10.06 2.55
CA PHE A 29 -0.54 10.35 3.40
C PHE A 29 -0.10 10.48 4.86
N LYS A 30 0.65 9.52 5.35
CA LYS A 30 1.16 9.50 6.72
C LYS A 30 2.05 10.71 6.99
N SER A 31 2.98 11.01 6.08
CA SER A 31 3.88 12.16 6.23
C SER A 31 3.10 13.46 6.26
N CYS A 32 2.08 13.59 5.42
CA CYS A 32 1.23 14.78 5.40
C CYS A 32 0.52 14.97 6.73
N ILE A 33 -0.03 13.91 7.31
CA ILE A 33 -0.70 13.97 8.60
C ILE A 33 0.28 14.40 9.70
N GLU A 34 1.46 13.81 9.71
CA GLU A 34 2.48 14.13 10.71
C GLU A 34 2.98 15.56 10.57
N ASP A 35 3.18 16.02 9.33
CA ASP A 35 3.58 17.40 9.05
C ASP A 35 2.52 18.41 9.49
N SER A 36 1.27 17.98 9.57
CA SER A 36 0.18 18.81 10.04
C SER A 36 0.04 18.80 11.57
N GLY A 37 0.93 18.11 12.26
CA GLY A 37 0.93 18.04 13.71
C GLY A 37 -0.02 16.98 14.27
N GLU A 38 -0.49 16.08 13.45
CA GLU A 38 -1.41 15.03 13.85
C GLU A 38 -0.78 13.66 13.65
N THR A 39 -1.42 12.61 14.15
CA THR A 39 -1.01 11.23 13.91
C THR A 39 -2.22 10.44 13.47
N ILE A 40 -1.98 9.30 12.82
CA ILE A 40 -3.08 8.42 12.43
C ILE A 40 -3.61 7.75 13.67
N ARG A 41 -4.91 7.87 13.90
CA ARG A 41 -5.60 7.32 15.09
C ARG A 41 -6.51 6.18 14.67
N GLY A 42 -6.21 5.01 15.17
CA GLY A 42 -7.05 3.83 14.94
C GLY A 42 -7.12 3.42 13.47
N ASP A 43 -8.22 2.76 13.12
CA ASP A 43 -8.44 2.26 11.77
C ASP A 43 -9.12 3.35 10.93
N LEU A 44 -8.41 3.81 9.90
CA LEU A 44 -8.92 4.87 9.02
C LEU A 44 -10.15 4.43 8.21
N GLN A 45 -10.30 3.15 7.98
CA GLN A 45 -11.42 2.63 7.20
C GLN A 45 -12.65 2.32 8.06
N ASP A 46 -12.51 2.40 9.37
CA ASP A 46 -13.62 2.18 10.30
C ASP A 46 -14.37 3.50 10.52
N ARG A 47 -15.53 3.59 9.94
CA ARG A 47 -16.35 4.82 10.03
C ARG A 47 -16.82 5.12 11.45
N SER A 48 -16.81 4.12 12.33
CA SER A 48 -17.17 4.31 13.73
C SER A 48 -15.98 4.74 14.59
N ASN A 49 -14.82 4.92 14.00
CA ASN A 49 -13.62 5.33 14.71
C ASN A 49 -13.86 6.64 15.46
N PRO A 50 -13.68 6.67 16.80
CA PRO A 50 -13.94 7.88 17.59
C PRO A 50 -13.15 9.10 17.15
N ALA A 51 -12.00 8.91 16.50
CA ALA A 51 -11.19 10.02 15.99
C ALA A 51 -11.96 10.87 14.98
N TYR A 52 -12.92 10.29 14.28
CA TYR A 52 -13.74 11.03 13.31
C TYR A 52 -14.76 11.96 13.97
N GLN A 53 -14.87 11.94 15.30
CA GLN A 53 -15.65 12.92 16.03
C GLN A 53 -14.89 14.24 16.20
N ASP A 54 -13.60 14.27 15.92
CA ASP A 54 -12.77 15.47 15.98
C ASP A 54 -12.75 16.14 14.60
N PRO A 55 -13.41 17.30 14.43
CA PRO A 55 -13.48 17.96 13.12
C PRO A 55 -12.11 18.36 12.58
N ASN A 56 -11.16 18.68 13.45
CA ASN A 56 -9.82 19.04 13.02
C ASN A 56 -9.09 17.83 12.43
N TYR A 57 -9.25 16.70 13.08
CA TYR A 57 -8.68 15.43 12.58
C TYR A 57 -9.25 15.07 11.21
N VAL A 58 -10.56 15.17 11.06
CA VAL A 58 -11.25 14.90 9.79
C VAL A 58 -10.73 15.80 8.69
N LYS A 59 -10.56 17.09 9.00
CA LYS A 59 -10.07 18.07 8.02
C LYS A 59 -8.66 17.71 7.55
N ILE A 60 -7.78 17.38 8.49
CA ILE A 60 -6.40 17.01 8.17
C ILE A 60 -6.36 15.72 7.35
N VAL A 61 -7.10 14.71 7.77
CA VAL A 61 -7.16 13.43 7.05
C VAL A 61 -7.68 13.64 5.63
N SER A 62 -8.74 14.42 5.47
CA SER A 62 -9.31 14.67 4.15
C SER A 62 -8.35 15.41 3.23
N THR A 63 -7.67 16.42 3.77
CA THR A 63 -6.68 17.18 2.99
C THR A 63 -5.51 16.28 2.57
N CYS A 64 -5.01 15.48 3.50
CA CYS A 64 -3.89 14.60 3.22
C CYS A 64 -4.27 13.45 2.28
N ALA A 65 -5.51 12.97 2.37
CA ALA A 65 -6.01 11.96 1.44
C ALA A 65 -6.01 12.52 0.01
N ALA A 66 -6.44 13.77 -0.16
CA ALA A 66 -6.43 14.39 -1.47
C ALA A 66 -5.02 14.59 -2.02
N LYS A 67 -4.10 15.03 -1.17
CA LYS A 67 -2.72 15.30 -1.59
C LYS A 67 -1.96 14.03 -1.96
N SER A 68 -2.23 12.93 -1.27
CA SER A 68 -1.55 11.66 -1.50
C SER A 68 -2.17 10.81 -2.60
N ASP A 69 -3.38 11.17 -3.02
CA ASP A 69 -4.16 10.38 -4.00
C ASP A 69 -4.50 8.97 -3.50
N ILE A 70 -4.47 8.75 -2.18
CA ILE A 70 -4.63 7.41 -1.61
C ILE A 70 -6.01 6.81 -1.89
N VAL A 71 -7.06 7.65 -1.98
CA VAL A 71 -8.41 7.16 -2.26
C VAL A 71 -8.48 6.54 -3.65
N ASN A 72 -7.92 7.21 -4.65
CA ASN A 72 -7.89 6.67 -6.02
C ASN A 72 -7.07 5.39 -6.10
N VAL A 73 -5.96 5.33 -5.38
CA VAL A 73 -5.12 4.12 -5.36
C VAL A 73 -5.88 2.97 -4.71
N LEU A 74 -6.61 3.22 -3.63
CA LEU A 74 -7.42 2.19 -2.98
C LEU A 74 -8.55 1.71 -3.89
N GLN A 75 -9.17 2.62 -4.64
CA GLN A 75 -10.22 2.25 -5.59
C GLN A 75 -9.66 1.40 -6.73
N GLU A 76 -8.51 1.78 -7.24
CA GLU A 76 -7.83 1.01 -8.30
C GLU A 76 -7.47 -0.39 -7.80
N MET A 77 -6.93 -0.47 -6.58
CA MET A 77 -6.58 -1.76 -5.99
C MET A 77 -7.81 -2.64 -5.81
N SER A 78 -8.91 -2.06 -5.32
CA SER A 78 -10.16 -2.78 -5.14
C SER A 78 -10.70 -3.32 -6.46
N ALA A 79 -10.68 -2.51 -7.51
CA ALA A 79 -11.12 -2.93 -8.84
C ALA A 79 -10.23 -4.05 -9.39
N THR A 80 -8.93 -3.92 -9.23
CA THR A 80 -7.99 -4.95 -9.68
C THR A 80 -8.22 -6.26 -8.93
N GLN A 81 -8.42 -6.20 -7.62
CA GLN A 81 -8.67 -7.39 -6.80
C GLN A 81 -9.98 -8.07 -7.18
N ALA A 82 -11.00 -7.28 -7.50
CA ALA A 82 -12.30 -7.83 -7.90
C ALA A 82 -12.21 -8.59 -9.23
N ALA A 83 -11.26 -8.22 -10.07
CA ALA A 83 -11.07 -8.84 -11.39
C ALA A 83 -10.05 -9.98 -11.38
N MET A 84 -9.42 -10.28 -10.26
CA MET A 84 -8.39 -11.31 -10.19
C MET A 84 -8.97 -12.71 -10.33
N THR A 85 -8.28 -13.53 -11.11
CA THR A 85 -8.59 -14.96 -11.20
C THR A 85 -8.07 -15.70 -9.97
N PRO A 86 -8.58 -16.93 -9.69
CA PRO A 86 -8.05 -17.72 -8.56
C PRO A 86 -6.54 -17.95 -8.63
N ASP A 87 -6.00 -18.15 -9.82
CA ASP A 87 -4.54 -18.35 -9.97
C ASP A 87 -3.77 -17.09 -9.64
N GLU A 88 -4.29 -15.94 -10.06
CA GLU A 88 -3.68 -14.65 -9.73
C GLU A 88 -3.69 -14.39 -8.22
N ILE A 89 -4.80 -14.71 -7.57
CA ILE A 89 -4.94 -14.58 -6.12
C ILE A 89 -3.90 -15.46 -5.41
N LYS A 90 -3.77 -16.71 -5.85
CA LYS A 90 -2.78 -17.63 -5.28
C LYS A 90 -1.37 -17.08 -5.40
N THR A 91 -1.00 -16.60 -6.58
CA THR A 91 0.32 -16.03 -6.84
C THR A 91 0.58 -14.82 -5.95
N ARG A 92 -0.40 -13.93 -5.84
CA ARG A 92 -0.27 -12.74 -4.98
C ARG A 92 -0.11 -13.12 -3.52
N ASN A 93 -0.90 -14.09 -3.05
CA ASN A 93 -0.82 -14.54 -1.67
C ASN A 93 0.56 -15.14 -1.36
N GLU A 94 1.10 -15.93 -2.28
CA GLU A 94 2.44 -16.51 -2.12
C GLU A 94 3.50 -15.43 -2.05
N GLY A 95 3.41 -14.43 -2.94
CA GLY A 95 4.32 -13.29 -2.94
C GLY A 95 4.21 -12.50 -1.65
N PHE A 96 2.99 -12.23 -1.21
CA PHE A 96 2.78 -11.47 0.02
C PHE A 96 3.33 -12.21 1.24
N LYS A 97 3.17 -13.54 1.30
CA LYS A 97 3.72 -14.34 2.40
C LYS A 97 5.23 -14.24 2.45
N LYS A 98 5.89 -14.33 1.29
CA LYS A 98 7.35 -14.21 1.23
C LYS A 98 7.81 -12.84 1.71
N LEU A 99 7.13 -11.79 1.25
CA LEU A 99 7.42 -10.42 1.66
C LEU A 99 7.24 -10.27 3.17
N SER A 100 6.10 -10.75 3.68
CA SER A 100 5.79 -10.64 5.11
C SER A 100 6.82 -11.37 5.97
N ASP A 101 7.22 -12.57 5.57
CA ASP A 101 8.22 -13.33 6.31
C ASP A 101 9.55 -12.60 6.37
N CYS A 102 9.97 -12.00 5.25
CA CYS A 102 11.19 -11.21 5.19
C CYS A 102 11.11 -10.00 6.13
N LEU A 103 10.01 -9.26 6.06
CA LEU A 103 9.83 -8.06 6.88
C LEU A 103 9.71 -8.39 8.37
N LYS A 104 9.04 -9.47 8.70
CA LYS A 104 8.94 -9.91 10.11
C LYS A 104 10.31 -10.22 10.69
N LYS A 105 11.21 -10.77 9.90
CA LYS A 105 12.59 -11.02 10.33
C LYS A 105 13.33 -9.72 10.61
N LYS A 106 12.89 -8.61 10.02
CA LYS A 106 13.46 -7.28 10.27
C LYS A 106 12.76 -6.55 11.42
N GLY A 107 11.82 -7.20 12.08
CA GLY A 107 11.13 -6.64 13.23
C GLY A 107 9.78 -6.00 12.94
N TRP A 108 9.27 -6.15 11.74
CA TRP A 108 7.97 -5.59 11.37
C TRP A 108 6.81 -6.30 12.05
N THR A 109 5.76 -5.55 12.32
CA THR A 109 4.47 -6.08 12.75
C THR A 109 3.55 -6.12 11.55
N ILE A 110 3.10 -7.31 11.20
CA ILE A 110 2.20 -7.52 10.06
C ILE A 110 1.05 -8.39 10.50
N GLU A 111 -0.17 -7.85 10.37
CA GLU A 111 -1.41 -8.60 10.62
C GLU A 111 -2.23 -8.55 9.35
N THR A 112 -2.93 -9.63 9.06
CA THR A 112 -3.64 -9.78 7.80
C THR A 112 -5.06 -10.24 8.01
N SER A 113 -5.89 -10.02 6.99
CA SER A 113 -7.21 -10.64 6.89
C SER A 113 -7.34 -11.18 5.47
N THR A 114 -8.29 -12.08 5.27
CA THR A 114 -8.54 -12.69 3.96
C THR A 114 -9.94 -12.25 3.52
N ASP A 115 -10.04 -11.73 2.30
CA ASP A 115 -11.35 -11.31 1.78
C ASP A 115 -12.15 -12.50 1.25
N ASN A 116 -13.34 -12.21 0.72
CA ASN A 116 -14.23 -13.26 0.23
C ASN A 116 -13.67 -14.04 -0.95
N ASN A 117 -12.72 -13.45 -1.67
CA ASN A 117 -12.08 -14.09 -2.82
C ASN A 117 -10.86 -14.91 -2.42
N GLY A 118 -10.49 -14.89 -1.16
CA GLY A 118 -9.31 -15.60 -0.68
C GLY A 118 -8.03 -14.79 -0.74
N LEU A 119 -8.10 -13.52 -1.14
CA LEU A 119 -6.93 -12.66 -1.21
C LEU A 119 -6.55 -12.17 0.18
N ILE A 120 -5.27 -12.29 0.51
CA ILE A 120 -4.73 -11.82 1.79
C ILE A 120 -4.49 -10.32 1.71
N ASN A 121 -5.03 -9.57 2.67
CA ASN A 121 -4.87 -8.12 2.76
C ASN A 121 -4.20 -7.75 4.07
N PRO A 122 -3.24 -6.80 4.06
CA PRO A 122 -2.63 -6.35 5.29
C PRO A 122 -3.60 -5.48 6.09
N ARG A 123 -3.67 -5.72 7.40
CA ARG A 123 -4.46 -4.91 8.34
C ARG A 123 -3.53 -4.03 9.16
N VAL A 124 -2.40 -4.59 9.58
CA VAL A 124 -1.32 -3.86 10.25
C VAL A 124 -0.05 -4.16 9.44
N PHE A 125 0.69 -3.12 9.10
CA PHE A 125 1.86 -3.28 8.24
C PHE A 125 2.83 -2.13 8.55
N LYS A 126 3.73 -2.37 9.50
CA LYS A 126 4.63 -1.32 9.96
C LYS A 126 5.93 -1.90 10.48
N ALA A 127 7.00 -1.12 10.35
CA ALA A 127 8.31 -1.47 10.88
C ALA A 127 8.32 -1.38 12.41
N ALA A 128 9.42 -1.80 13.02
CA ALA A 128 9.55 -1.80 14.47
C ALA A 128 9.35 -0.42 15.09
N ASP A 129 9.73 0.64 14.37
CA ASP A 129 9.56 2.02 14.82
C ASP A 129 8.19 2.61 14.46
N GLY A 130 7.30 1.80 13.91
CA GLY A 130 5.96 2.24 13.51
C GLY A 130 5.86 2.88 12.14
N SER A 131 6.99 3.00 11.42
CA SER A 131 7.01 3.60 10.09
C SER A 131 6.83 2.56 8.99
N LEU A 132 6.77 3.05 7.75
CA LEU A 132 6.94 2.21 6.56
C LEU A 132 8.38 2.42 6.08
N ASN A 133 9.28 1.60 6.58
CA ASN A 133 10.70 1.73 6.24
C ASN A 133 10.92 1.28 4.80
N GLN A 134 11.15 2.25 3.92
CA GLN A 134 11.29 1.98 2.48
C GLN A 134 12.50 1.11 2.18
N ARG A 135 13.58 1.25 2.93
CA ARG A 135 14.78 0.43 2.73
C ARG A 135 14.47 -1.04 3.00
N ASP A 136 13.77 -1.34 4.10
CA ASP A 136 13.40 -2.71 4.41
C ASP A 136 12.48 -3.30 3.33
N LEU A 137 11.52 -2.50 2.86
CA LEU A 137 10.65 -2.92 1.77
C LEU A 137 11.42 -3.24 0.51
N ASP A 138 12.33 -2.35 0.10
CA ASP A 138 13.14 -2.54 -1.09
C ASP A 138 14.02 -3.78 -0.97
N ASP A 139 14.65 -3.96 0.20
CA ASP A 139 15.51 -5.13 0.46
C ASP A 139 14.71 -6.42 0.35
N CYS A 140 13.52 -6.46 0.96
CA CYS A 140 12.69 -7.66 0.94
C CYS A 140 12.10 -7.92 -0.44
N LEU A 141 11.69 -6.88 -1.15
CA LEU A 141 11.20 -7.04 -2.51
C LEU A 141 12.28 -7.59 -3.43
N SER A 142 13.50 -7.09 -3.30
CA SER A 142 14.62 -7.55 -4.13
C SER A 142 15.03 -8.96 -3.79
N SER A 143 15.16 -9.28 -2.50
CA SER A 143 15.69 -10.57 -2.08
C SER A 143 14.73 -11.74 -2.32
N THR A 144 13.41 -11.44 -2.37
CA THR A 144 12.40 -12.48 -2.60
C THR A 144 12.02 -12.62 -4.07
N GLY A 145 12.51 -11.74 -4.94
CA GLY A 145 12.14 -11.74 -6.36
C GLY A 145 10.74 -11.23 -6.65
N ILE A 146 10.06 -10.72 -5.64
CA ILE A 146 8.69 -10.27 -5.78
C ILE A 146 8.60 -8.96 -6.59
N ALA A 147 9.64 -8.12 -6.50
CA ALA A 147 9.64 -6.82 -7.16
C ALA A 147 9.34 -6.94 -8.65
N ASP A 148 9.99 -7.87 -9.34
CA ASP A 148 9.78 -8.06 -10.77
C ASP A 148 8.34 -8.45 -11.06
N ALA A 149 7.79 -9.38 -10.29
CA ALA A 149 6.43 -9.84 -10.49
C ALA A 149 5.42 -8.71 -10.26
N LEU A 150 5.61 -7.92 -9.22
CA LEU A 150 4.70 -6.82 -8.90
C LEU A 150 4.83 -5.67 -9.92
N GLU A 151 6.07 -5.35 -10.32
CA GLU A 151 6.29 -4.27 -11.27
C GLU A 151 5.79 -4.60 -12.67
N ASN A 152 5.73 -5.87 -12.99
CA ASN A 152 5.21 -6.34 -14.27
C ASN A 152 3.71 -6.66 -14.22
N GLY A 153 3.07 -6.32 -13.13
CA GLY A 153 1.62 -6.48 -13.02
C GLY A 153 1.18 -7.88 -12.66
N GLY A 154 2.10 -8.68 -12.16
CA GLY A 154 1.72 -9.99 -11.72
C GLY A 154 2.32 -11.10 -12.24
#